data_adecb5a3fc812be3573e8d633cafd855
#
_entry.id   adecb5a3fc812be3573e8d633cafd855
#
_cell.length_a   1.000
_cell.length_b   1.000
_cell.length_c   1.000
_cell.angle_alpha   90.00
_cell.angle_beta   90.00
_cell.angle_gamma   90.00
#
_symmetry.space_group_name_H-M   'P 1'
#
loop_
_entity.id
_entity.type
_entity.pdbx_description
1 polymer ?
#
loop_
_entity_poly.entity_id
_entity_poly.type
_entity_poly.pdbx_seq_one_letter_code
_entity_poly.pdbx_strand_id
1 'polypeptide(L)'
;MNIENKAVNTLRMLSVDQIENANSGHPGLPLGAAPMAYALFKNHLVRDSKDLNWKNRDRFVLSAGHGSALLYSLFYLFDYGLSLDDLKNFRQLDSKTPGHPEYGHTRGVEATTGPLGQGIAMAVGMAIAEEKLAALYNKDDLKLVDHYTYALVGDGCLMEGISNEASSLAGTLKLDKLIVLYDSNKISIEGSTDLAFSENVCDRYKALGWDTFVVHDGNDLDEINAKIEEAKKSDKPALIEVKTKIGYGSPREDSAKAHGEPLGKEDRKSTREFFGLPDEDFYVAEDVK
;
A
#
# COMPACT_ATOMS: atom_id res chain seq x y z
N MET A 1 -10.86 2.94 22.05
CA MET A 1 -10.01 2.92 20.84
C MET A 1 -9.65 4.36 20.52
N ASN A 2 -8.39 4.68 20.23
CA ASN A 2 -8.01 6.01 19.77
C ASN A 2 -8.49 6.24 18.32
N ILE A 3 -8.49 7.48 17.84
CA ILE A 3 -9.06 7.84 16.53
C ILE A 3 -8.29 7.19 15.38
N GLU A 4 -6.96 7.07 15.48
CA GLU A 4 -6.14 6.50 14.42
C GLU A 4 -6.41 4.99 14.26
N ASN A 5 -6.45 4.25 15.36
CA ASN A 5 -6.83 2.83 15.33
C ASN A 5 -8.26 2.63 14.80
N LYS A 6 -9.17 3.56 15.10
CA LYS A 6 -10.53 3.52 14.56
C LYS A 6 -10.53 3.74 13.04
N ALA A 7 -9.72 4.68 12.55
CA ALA A 7 -9.58 4.93 11.12
C ALA A 7 -8.95 3.71 10.40
N VAL A 8 -7.90 3.13 10.97
CA VAL A 8 -7.27 1.91 10.43
C VAL A 8 -8.27 0.75 10.36
N ASN A 9 -9.03 0.53 11.43
CA ASN A 9 -10.04 -0.53 11.46
C ASN A 9 -11.20 -0.25 10.48
N THR A 10 -11.54 1.04 10.26
CA THR A 10 -12.49 1.44 9.22
C THR A 10 -11.95 1.08 7.83
N LEU A 11 -10.68 1.37 7.52
CA LEU A 11 -10.05 0.98 6.24
C LEU A 11 -10.08 -0.54 6.02
N ARG A 12 -9.76 -1.32 7.07
CA ARG A 12 -9.83 -2.77 7.05
C ARG A 12 -11.23 -3.26 6.69
N MET A 13 -12.25 -2.78 7.41
CA MET A 13 -13.62 -3.25 7.21
C MET A 13 -14.25 -2.74 5.92
N LEU A 14 -13.98 -1.51 5.50
CA LEU A 14 -14.40 -1.04 4.18
C LEU A 14 -13.82 -1.92 3.05
N SER A 15 -12.57 -2.38 3.20
CA SER A 15 -11.96 -3.27 2.23
C SER A 15 -12.63 -4.65 2.21
N VAL A 16 -12.91 -5.20 3.38
CA VAL A 16 -13.63 -6.47 3.51
C VAL A 16 -15.04 -6.35 2.94
N ASP A 17 -15.78 -5.28 3.26
CA ASP A 17 -17.15 -5.07 2.79
C ASP A 17 -17.24 -4.96 1.25
N GLN A 18 -16.27 -4.28 0.63
CA GLN A 18 -16.16 -4.23 -0.85
C GLN A 18 -16.02 -5.64 -1.44
N ILE A 19 -15.13 -6.44 -0.85
CA ILE A 19 -14.82 -7.80 -1.32
C ILE A 19 -16.01 -8.74 -1.12
N GLU A 20 -16.66 -8.68 0.04
CA GLU A 20 -17.85 -9.47 0.34
C GLU A 20 -19.02 -9.11 -0.61
N ASN A 21 -19.25 -7.80 -0.80
CA ASN A 21 -20.33 -7.34 -1.67
C ASN A 21 -20.13 -7.78 -3.13
N ALA A 22 -18.89 -7.77 -3.60
CA ALA A 22 -18.52 -8.24 -4.93
C ALA A 22 -18.44 -9.78 -5.02
N ASN A 23 -18.47 -10.49 -3.90
CA ASN A 23 -18.15 -11.91 -3.78
C ASN A 23 -16.85 -12.29 -4.51
N SER A 24 -15.87 -11.37 -4.51
CA SER A 24 -14.59 -11.51 -5.21
C SER A 24 -13.58 -10.48 -4.72
N GLY A 25 -12.36 -10.90 -4.46
CA GLY A 25 -11.27 -10.00 -4.06
C GLY A 25 -10.29 -10.62 -3.08
N HIS A 26 -9.39 -9.80 -2.55
CA HIS A 26 -8.27 -10.24 -1.73
C HIS A 26 -8.30 -9.49 -0.38
N PRO A 27 -8.88 -10.05 0.68
CA PRO A 27 -9.00 -9.39 1.98
C PRO A 27 -7.71 -9.40 2.80
N GLY A 28 -6.81 -10.34 2.54
CA GLY A 28 -5.67 -10.63 3.40
C GLY A 28 -4.69 -9.47 3.53
N LEU A 29 -4.24 -8.92 2.40
CA LEU A 29 -3.34 -7.76 2.38
C LEU A 29 -4.01 -6.51 2.99
N PRO A 30 -5.24 -6.12 2.63
CA PRO A 30 -5.95 -5.02 3.28
C PRO A 30 -6.01 -5.11 4.79
N LEU A 31 -6.27 -6.29 5.34
CA LEU A 31 -6.33 -6.50 6.79
C LEU A 31 -4.96 -6.34 7.48
N GLY A 32 -3.88 -6.81 6.84
CA GLY A 32 -2.52 -6.72 7.37
C GLY A 32 -1.88 -5.34 7.16
N ALA A 33 -1.96 -4.81 5.95
CA ALA A 33 -1.21 -3.62 5.52
C ALA A 33 -1.92 -2.28 5.78
N ALA A 34 -3.17 -2.28 6.26
CA ALA A 34 -3.91 -1.04 6.50
C ALA A 34 -3.18 -0.03 7.39
N PRO A 35 -2.48 -0.41 8.49
CA PRO A 35 -1.79 0.57 9.33
C PRO A 35 -0.66 1.30 8.59
N MET A 36 0.19 0.59 7.83
CA MET A 36 1.29 1.22 7.10
C MET A 36 0.78 2.14 5.98
N ALA A 37 -0.28 1.74 5.30
CA ALA A 37 -0.91 2.57 4.28
C ALA A 37 -1.59 3.80 4.89
N TYR A 38 -2.27 3.65 6.04
CA TYR A 38 -2.85 4.77 6.78
C TYR A 38 -1.77 5.76 7.25
N ALA A 39 -0.71 5.28 7.91
CA ALA A 39 0.39 6.12 8.40
C ALA A 39 1.02 6.93 7.24
N LEU A 40 1.27 6.28 6.10
CA LEU A 40 1.77 6.95 4.91
C LEU A 40 0.83 8.07 4.44
N PHE A 41 -0.44 7.76 4.21
CA PHE A 41 -1.41 8.71 3.67
C PHE A 41 -1.72 9.86 4.64
N LYS A 42 -1.72 9.58 5.94
CA LYS A 42 -2.03 10.56 6.98
C LYS A 42 -0.90 11.54 7.23
N ASN A 43 0.34 11.03 7.35
CA ASN A 43 1.44 11.79 7.93
C ASN A 43 2.57 12.13 6.96
N HIS A 44 2.71 11.40 5.84
CA HIS A 44 3.90 11.48 5.01
C HIS A 44 3.64 11.83 3.54
N LEU A 45 2.53 11.39 2.97
CA LEU A 45 2.21 11.59 1.57
C LEU A 45 1.74 13.03 1.31
N VAL A 46 2.58 13.81 0.64
CA VAL A 46 2.27 15.19 0.25
C VAL A 46 1.36 15.19 -0.98
N ARG A 47 0.14 15.67 -0.82
CA ARG A 47 -0.87 15.72 -1.86
C ARG A 47 -1.83 16.89 -1.68
N ASP A 48 -2.56 17.22 -2.74
CA ASP A 48 -3.73 18.09 -2.68
C ASP A 48 -4.96 17.31 -3.20
N SER A 49 -5.93 17.04 -2.33
CA SER A 49 -7.15 16.32 -2.73
C SER A 49 -8.03 17.11 -3.72
N LYS A 50 -7.86 18.43 -3.78
CA LYS A 50 -8.54 19.30 -4.75
C LYS A 50 -7.87 19.29 -6.12
N ASP A 51 -6.54 19.13 -6.15
CA ASP A 51 -5.75 19.01 -7.38
C ASP A 51 -4.86 17.75 -7.36
N LEU A 52 -5.45 16.60 -7.65
CA LEU A 52 -4.73 15.33 -7.76
C LEU A 52 -3.79 15.27 -8.98
N ASN A 53 -3.76 16.31 -9.82
CA ASN A 53 -2.82 16.45 -10.93
C ASN A 53 -1.67 17.42 -10.63
N TRP A 54 -1.63 17.98 -9.42
CA TRP A 54 -0.51 18.82 -8.99
C TRP A 54 0.83 18.13 -9.26
N LYS A 55 1.72 18.82 -9.98
CA LYS A 55 2.93 18.18 -10.53
C LYS A 55 3.95 17.76 -9.48
N ASN A 56 4.04 18.52 -8.39
CA ASN A 56 4.97 18.25 -7.29
C ASN A 56 4.34 17.46 -6.12
N ARG A 57 3.20 16.79 -6.35
CA ARG A 57 2.65 15.85 -5.37
C ARG A 57 3.52 14.61 -5.28
N ASP A 58 3.54 13.95 -4.13
CA ASP A 58 4.12 12.62 -4.01
C ASP A 58 3.35 11.60 -4.87
N ARG A 59 4.01 10.51 -5.23
CA ARG A 59 3.44 9.38 -5.96
C ARG A 59 3.25 8.20 -5.03
N PHE A 60 2.11 7.54 -5.13
CA PHE A 60 1.87 6.28 -4.45
C PHE A 60 1.51 5.19 -5.44
N VAL A 61 2.28 4.11 -5.44
CA VAL A 61 2.05 2.94 -6.29
C VAL A 61 1.73 1.73 -5.42
N LEU A 62 0.51 1.23 -5.53
CA LEU A 62 0.16 -0.06 -4.96
C LEU A 62 0.66 -1.17 -5.91
N SER A 63 1.92 -1.60 -5.71
CA SER A 63 2.53 -2.66 -6.53
C SER A 63 1.85 -4.01 -6.30
N ALA A 64 1.43 -4.29 -5.07
CA ALA A 64 0.55 -5.40 -4.74
C ALA A 64 -0.90 -5.09 -5.14
N GLY A 65 -1.15 -4.96 -6.45
CA GLY A 65 -2.39 -4.43 -7.00
C GLY A 65 -3.66 -5.21 -6.63
N HIS A 66 -3.53 -6.47 -6.23
CA HIS A 66 -4.64 -7.26 -5.69
C HIS A 66 -5.23 -6.66 -4.38
N GLY A 67 -4.48 -5.83 -3.65
CA GLY A 67 -4.95 -5.06 -2.50
C GLY A 67 -5.78 -3.81 -2.84
N SER A 68 -6.33 -3.71 -4.04
CA SER A 68 -7.06 -2.55 -4.56
C SER A 68 -8.19 -2.05 -3.66
N ALA A 69 -8.89 -2.94 -2.96
CA ALA A 69 -9.95 -2.55 -2.01
C ALA A 69 -9.41 -1.64 -0.89
N LEU A 70 -8.16 -1.86 -0.41
CA LEU A 70 -7.51 -0.95 0.54
C LEU A 70 -7.22 0.41 -0.11
N LEU A 71 -6.72 0.44 -1.34
CA LEU A 71 -6.45 1.69 -2.04
C LEU A 71 -7.72 2.53 -2.21
N TYR A 72 -8.84 1.90 -2.60
CA TYR A 72 -10.11 2.62 -2.76
C TYR A 72 -10.68 3.08 -1.42
N SER A 73 -10.51 2.31 -0.35
CA SER A 73 -10.86 2.74 1.01
C SER A 73 -10.06 3.96 1.45
N LEU A 74 -8.74 3.99 1.15
CA LEU A 74 -7.88 5.16 1.38
C LEU A 74 -8.36 6.35 0.54
N PHE A 75 -8.64 6.16 -0.74
CA PHE A 75 -9.12 7.23 -1.61
C PHE A 75 -10.45 7.82 -1.17
N TYR A 76 -11.31 7.00 -0.58
CA TYR A 76 -12.54 7.48 0.05
C TYR A 76 -12.26 8.31 1.30
N LEU A 77 -11.47 7.80 2.26
CA LEU A 77 -11.20 8.49 3.53
C LEU A 77 -10.32 9.73 3.38
N PHE A 78 -9.46 9.78 2.37
CA PHE A 78 -8.54 10.89 2.12
C PHE A 78 -8.98 11.82 1.00
N ASP A 79 -10.26 11.78 0.63
CA ASP A 79 -10.95 12.71 -0.29
C ASP A 79 -10.36 12.77 -1.71
N TYR A 80 -10.08 11.60 -2.30
CA TYR A 80 -9.69 11.49 -3.71
C TYR A 80 -10.89 11.49 -4.67
N GLY A 81 -12.11 11.73 -4.16
CA GLY A 81 -13.32 11.86 -4.96
C GLY A 81 -14.06 10.54 -5.21
N LEU A 82 -13.75 9.48 -4.47
CA LEU A 82 -14.60 8.29 -4.39
C LEU A 82 -15.70 8.49 -3.34
N SER A 83 -16.89 8.03 -3.64
CA SER A 83 -18.02 7.96 -2.73
C SER A 83 -18.13 6.56 -2.10
N LEU A 84 -18.94 6.43 -1.05
CA LEU A 84 -19.24 5.14 -0.46
C LEU A 84 -19.96 4.21 -1.45
N ASP A 85 -20.77 4.78 -2.34
CA ASP A 85 -21.44 4.00 -3.40
C ASP A 85 -20.45 3.51 -4.46
N ASP A 86 -19.38 4.24 -4.75
CA ASP A 86 -18.30 3.74 -5.60
C ASP A 86 -17.62 2.52 -4.94
N LEU A 87 -17.42 2.51 -3.62
CA LEU A 87 -16.87 1.35 -2.90
C LEU A 87 -17.84 0.15 -2.94
N LYS A 88 -19.15 0.37 -2.81
CA LYS A 88 -20.17 -0.69 -2.92
C LYS A 88 -20.21 -1.33 -4.32
N ASN A 89 -19.76 -0.59 -5.33
CA ASN A 89 -19.69 -1.07 -6.70
C ASN A 89 -18.32 -1.67 -7.08
N PHE A 90 -17.51 -2.07 -6.09
CA PHE A 90 -16.22 -2.72 -6.33
C PHE A 90 -16.36 -3.92 -7.28
N ARG A 91 -15.49 -3.99 -8.31
CA ARG A 91 -15.46 -5.03 -9.33
C ARG A 91 -16.75 -5.17 -10.18
N GLN A 92 -17.64 -4.19 -10.14
CA GLN A 92 -18.79 -4.20 -11.04
C GLN A 92 -18.44 -3.58 -12.40
N LEU A 93 -19.17 -3.96 -13.43
CA LEU A 93 -18.99 -3.40 -14.77
C LEU A 93 -19.14 -1.87 -14.72
N ASP A 94 -18.25 -1.17 -15.41
CA ASP A 94 -18.21 0.30 -15.51
C ASP A 94 -18.05 1.04 -14.16
N SER A 95 -17.68 0.33 -13.08
CA SER A 95 -17.45 0.97 -11.79
C SER A 95 -16.11 1.71 -11.77
N LYS A 96 -16.00 2.73 -10.90
CA LYS A 96 -14.73 3.46 -10.67
C LYS A 96 -13.71 2.66 -9.83
N THR A 97 -14.09 1.48 -9.35
CA THR A 97 -13.30 0.64 -8.45
C THR A 97 -13.08 -0.75 -9.03
N PRO A 98 -12.30 -0.87 -10.13
CA PRO A 98 -11.98 -2.14 -10.76
C PRO A 98 -11.20 -3.07 -9.83
N GLY A 99 -11.11 -4.35 -10.18
CA GLY A 99 -10.48 -5.38 -9.35
C GLY A 99 -8.99 -5.16 -9.06
N HIS A 100 -8.31 -4.40 -9.90
CA HIS A 100 -6.92 -3.95 -9.74
C HIS A 100 -6.86 -2.47 -10.13
N PRO A 101 -5.89 -1.68 -9.58
CA PRO A 101 -5.77 -0.27 -9.91
C PRO A 101 -5.49 -0.06 -11.41
N GLU A 102 -6.22 0.87 -12.02
CA GLU A 102 -6.05 1.23 -13.43
C GLU A 102 -5.78 2.72 -13.57
N TYR A 103 -4.60 3.06 -14.13
CA TYR A 103 -4.23 4.44 -14.41
C TYR A 103 -5.16 5.06 -15.46
N GLY A 104 -5.65 6.26 -15.17
CA GLY A 104 -6.57 6.97 -16.05
C GLY A 104 -8.04 6.55 -15.89
N HIS A 105 -8.33 5.45 -15.20
CA HIS A 105 -9.69 5.00 -14.91
C HIS A 105 -10.15 5.50 -13.52
N THR A 106 -9.47 5.13 -12.46
CA THR A 106 -9.73 5.65 -11.12
C THR A 106 -8.89 6.89 -10.87
N ARG A 107 -9.53 7.98 -10.50
CA ARG A 107 -8.83 9.24 -10.17
C ARG A 107 -7.86 9.02 -9.00
N GLY A 108 -6.60 9.45 -9.14
CA GLY A 108 -5.56 9.30 -8.12
C GLY A 108 -4.71 8.04 -8.24
N VAL A 109 -5.07 7.09 -9.10
CA VAL A 109 -4.22 5.94 -9.41
C VAL A 109 -3.05 6.37 -10.27
N GLU A 110 -1.82 6.13 -9.79
CA GLU A 110 -0.59 6.54 -10.45
C GLU A 110 -0.04 5.50 -11.44
N ALA A 111 -0.39 4.23 -11.27
CA ALA A 111 0.04 3.13 -12.13
C ALA A 111 -0.99 2.02 -12.20
N THR A 112 -1.17 1.43 -13.39
CA THR A 112 -1.93 0.20 -13.56
C THR A 112 -1.11 -0.96 -13.01
N THR A 113 -1.65 -1.67 -12.02
CA THR A 113 -0.99 -2.80 -11.37
C THR A 113 -1.92 -4.02 -11.30
N GLY A 114 -1.37 -5.15 -10.89
CA GLY A 114 -2.02 -6.46 -10.89
C GLY A 114 -0.98 -7.53 -11.18
N PRO A 115 -0.28 -7.49 -12.34
CA PRO A 115 0.93 -8.31 -12.54
C PRO A 115 1.99 -7.92 -11.52
N LEU A 116 2.37 -8.87 -10.66
CA LEU A 116 3.30 -8.64 -9.55
C LEU A 116 4.69 -8.17 -10.05
N GLY A 117 5.37 -7.35 -9.27
CA GLY A 117 6.67 -6.78 -9.63
C GLY A 117 6.62 -5.57 -10.57
N GLN A 118 5.56 -5.39 -11.36
CA GLN A 118 5.48 -4.28 -12.31
C GLN A 118 5.36 -2.93 -11.60
N GLY A 119 4.60 -2.86 -10.51
CA GLY A 119 4.38 -1.61 -9.78
C GLY A 119 5.66 -1.02 -9.20
N ILE A 120 6.51 -1.83 -8.57
CA ILE A 120 7.80 -1.34 -8.06
C ILE A 120 8.71 -0.86 -9.20
N ALA A 121 8.71 -1.53 -10.35
CA ALA A 121 9.48 -1.10 -11.52
C ALA A 121 8.98 0.25 -12.06
N MET A 122 7.64 0.47 -12.08
CA MET A 122 7.06 1.77 -12.44
C MET A 122 7.42 2.86 -11.42
N ALA A 123 7.44 2.54 -10.12
CA ALA A 123 7.86 3.46 -9.08
C ALA A 123 9.33 3.89 -9.24
N VAL A 124 10.22 2.96 -9.61
CA VAL A 124 11.61 3.29 -9.98
C VAL A 124 11.64 4.26 -11.17
N GLY A 125 10.83 4.03 -12.21
CA GLY A 125 10.71 4.94 -13.35
C GLY A 125 10.22 6.33 -12.94
N MET A 126 9.28 6.43 -12.00
CA MET A 126 8.79 7.72 -11.47
C MET A 126 9.88 8.46 -10.68
N ALA A 127 10.66 7.75 -9.87
CA ALA A 127 11.78 8.33 -9.12
C ALA A 127 12.91 8.82 -10.06
N ILE A 128 13.21 8.07 -11.13
CA ILE A 128 14.14 8.54 -12.19
C ILE A 128 13.62 9.81 -12.85
N ALA A 129 12.31 9.88 -13.10
CA ALA A 129 11.71 11.07 -13.71
C ALA A 129 11.78 12.29 -12.76
N GLU A 130 11.56 12.09 -11.46
CA GLU A 130 11.72 13.14 -10.45
C GLU A 130 13.14 13.69 -10.46
N GLU A 131 14.14 12.84 -10.29
CA GLU A 131 15.57 13.21 -10.31
C GLU A 131 15.94 14.00 -11.56
N LYS A 132 15.54 13.51 -12.73
CA LYS A 132 15.81 14.18 -14.01
C LYS A 132 15.15 15.55 -14.08
N LEU A 133 13.90 15.67 -13.67
CA LEU A 133 13.16 16.93 -13.71
C LEU A 133 13.70 17.92 -12.67
N ALA A 134 14.06 17.44 -11.48
CA ALA A 134 14.72 18.23 -10.45
C ALA A 134 16.05 18.84 -10.97
N ALA A 135 16.90 18.01 -11.59
CA ALA A 135 18.17 18.47 -12.18
C ALA A 135 17.98 19.49 -13.31
N LEU A 136 16.87 19.44 -14.06
CA LEU A 136 16.60 20.36 -15.16
C LEU A 136 15.98 21.68 -14.71
N TYR A 137 15.11 21.65 -13.71
CA TYR A 137 14.23 22.79 -13.40
C TYR A 137 14.46 23.42 -12.03
N ASN A 138 15.06 22.71 -11.05
CA ASN A 138 15.34 23.29 -9.74
C ASN A 138 16.52 24.28 -9.84
N LYS A 139 16.46 25.30 -8.98
CA LYS A 139 17.53 26.30 -8.78
C LYS A 139 17.83 26.38 -7.30
N ASP A 140 18.94 27.03 -6.94
CA ASP A 140 19.41 27.14 -5.55
C ASP A 140 18.34 27.68 -4.58
N ASP A 141 17.50 28.61 -5.06
CA ASP A 141 16.46 29.29 -4.29
C ASP A 141 15.03 28.83 -4.61
N LEU A 142 14.86 27.88 -5.57
CA LEU A 142 13.55 27.45 -6.03
C LEU A 142 13.53 25.96 -6.38
N LYS A 143 12.84 25.18 -5.58
CA LYS A 143 12.57 23.76 -5.84
C LYS A 143 11.18 23.58 -6.46
N LEU A 144 11.13 23.36 -7.75
CA LEU A 144 9.90 23.09 -8.51
C LEU A 144 9.51 21.62 -8.51
N VAL A 145 10.51 20.74 -8.42
CA VAL A 145 10.34 19.28 -8.40
C VAL A 145 11.07 18.75 -7.18
N ASP A 146 10.32 18.25 -6.20
CA ASP A 146 10.86 17.78 -4.93
C ASP A 146 9.81 16.87 -4.27
N HIS A 147 9.51 15.73 -4.92
CA HIS A 147 8.48 14.81 -4.43
C HIS A 147 9.01 13.39 -4.27
N TYR A 148 8.47 12.68 -3.29
CA TYR A 148 8.75 11.28 -3.08
C TYR A 148 7.90 10.38 -3.99
N THR A 149 8.43 9.19 -4.24
CA THR A 149 7.69 8.08 -4.79
C THR A 149 7.64 6.96 -3.75
N TYR A 150 6.44 6.58 -3.36
CA TYR A 150 6.19 5.48 -2.43
C TYR A 150 5.60 4.29 -3.18
N ALA A 151 6.03 3.09 -2.84
CA ALA A 151 5.42 1.86 -3.34
C ALA A 151 5.07 0.93 -2.18
N LEU A 152 3.91 0.25 -2.26
CA LEU A 152 3.56 -0.84 -1.35
C LEU A 152 3.65 -2.16 -2.11
N VAL A 153 4.52 -3.05 -1.63
CA VAL A 153 4.81 -4.36 -2.21
C VAL A 153 4.50 -5.47 -1.21
N GLY A 154 4.19 -6.66 -1.70
CA GLY A 154 4.14 -7.88 -0.91
C GLY A 154 5.26 -8.84 -1.30
N ASP A 155 5.35 -9.99 -0.63
CA ASP A 155 6.34 -11.05 -0.90
C ASP A 155 6.35 -11.42 -2.39
N GLY A 156 5.20 -11.65 -3.00
CA GLY A 156 5.09 -12.01 -4.42
C GLY A 156 5.64 -10.95 -5.38
N CYS A 157 5.53 -9.66 -5.04
CA CYS A 157 6.14 -8.60 -5.85
C CYS A 157 7.67 -8.72 -5.88
N LEU A 158 8.26 -9.07 -4.73
CA LEU A 158 9.72 -9.14 -4.56
C LEU A 158 10.33 -10.46 -5.07
N MET A 159 9.50 -11.45 -5.35
CA MET A 159 9.88 -12.70 -6.01
C MET A 159 10.10 -12.53 -7.52
N GLU A 160 9.48 -11.54 -8.13
CA GLU A 160 9.55 -11.31 -9.58
C GLU A 160 10.92 -10.78 -10.02
N GLY A 161 11.42 -11.28 -11.18
CA GLY A 161 12.70 -10.86 -11.74
C GLY A 161 12.81 -9.37 -12.00
N ILE A 162 11.74 -8.77 -12.53
CA ILE A 162 11.68 -7.32 -12.81
C ILE A 162 11.90 -6.47 -11.56
N SER A 163 11.47 -6.94 -10.38
CA SER A 163 11.71 -6.24 -9.11
C SER A 163 13.21 -6.17 -8.80
N ASN A 164 13.95 -7.24 -9.03
CA ASN A 164 15.40 -7.26 -8.85
C ASN A 164 16.13 -6.33 -9.81
N GLU A 165 15.76 -6.37 -11.09
CA GLU A 165 16.37 -5.56 -12.14
C GLU A 165 16.14 -4.07 -11.86
N ALA A 166 14.89 -3.68 -11.58
CA ALA A 166 14.53 -2.31 -11.27
C ALA A 166 15.18 -1.81 -9.96
N SER A 167 15.21 -2.64 -8.92
CA SER A 167 15.83 -2.29 -7.64
C SER A 167 17.35 -2.14 -7.74
N SER A 168 18.01 -2.98 -8.54
CA SER A 168 19.45 -2.83 -8.83
C SER A 168 19.75 -1.50 -9.52
N LEU A 169 18.92 -1.11 -10.50
CA LEU A 169 19.04 0.19 -11.16
C LEU A 169 18.81 1.35 -10.18
N ALA A 170 17.78 1.27 -9.34
CA ALA A 170 17.47 2.30 -8.35
C ALA A 170 18.64 2.53 -7.36
N GLY A 171 19.24 1.45 -6.84
CA GLY A 171 20.40 1.55 -5.96
C GLY A 171 21.64 2.12 -6.67
N THR A 172 21.87 1.72 -7.93
CA THR A 172 22.97 2.25 -8.74
C THR A 172 22.83 3.76 -8.97
N LEU A 173 21.59 4.23 -9.20
CA LEU A 173 21.27 5.65 -9.41
C LEU A 173 21.09 6.43 -8.09
N LYS A 174 21.11 5.74 -6.94
CA LYS A 174 20.88 6.34 -5.62
C LYS A 174 19.60 7.16 -5.53
N LEU A 175 18.47 6.61 -5.97
CA LEU A 175 17.18 7.30 -5.99
C LEU A 175 16.64 7.50 -4.55
N ASP A 176 17.15 8.49 -3.84
CA ASP A 176 16.90 8.74 -2.40
C ASP A 176 15.45 9.10 -2.07
N LYS A 177 14.67 9.55 -3.05
CA LYS A 177 13.23 9.83 -2.88
C LYS A 177 12.32 8.65 -3.24
N LEU A 178 12.88 7.44 -3.42
CA LEU A 178 12.13 6.21 -3.56
C LEU A 178 12.06 5.45 -2.25
N ILE A 179 10.86 5.32 -1.68
CA ILE A 179 10.62 4.58 -0.43
C ILE A 179 9.63 3.46 -0.69
N VAL A 180 10.03 2.23 -0.39
CA VAL A 180 9.21 1.02 -0.58
C VAL A 180 8.80 0.48 0.77
N LEU A 181 7.48 0.39 1.00
CA LEU A 181 6.87 -0.31 2.13
C LEU A 181 6.65 -1.76 1.73
N TYR A 182 7.27 -2.69 2.44
CA TYR A 182 7.17 -4.11 2.18
C TYR A 182 6.29 -4.80 3.23
N ASP A 183 5.11 -5.27 2.79
CA ASP A 183 4.20 -6.12 3.56
C ASP A 183 4.79 -7.53 3.67
N SER A 184 5.58 -7.75 4.72
CA SER A 184 6.29 -9.00 5.00
C SER A 184 5.42 -9.91 5.88
N ASN A 185 4.47 -10.60 5.25
CA ASN A 185 3.52 -11.47 5.94
C ASN A 185 3.84 -12.98 5.79
N LYS A 186 4.84 -13.33 5.00
CA LYS A 186 5.34 -14.70 4.77
C LYS A 186 4.34 -15.67 4.14
N ILE A 187 3.28 -15.16 3.50
CA ILE A 187 2.26 -15.99 2.86
C ILE A 187 2.13 -15.59 1.39
N SER A 188 2.06 -16.58 0.53
CA SER A 188 1.66 -16.46 -0.86
C SER A 188 0.33 -17.19 -1.09
N ILE A 189 -0.15 -17.21 -2.35
CA ILE A 189 -1.44 -17.83 -2.72
C ILE A 189 -1.55 -19.28 -2.22
N GLU A 190 -0.47 -20.07 -2.39
CA GLU A 190 -0.48 -21.52 -2.13
C GLU A 190 0.08 -21.91 -0.75
N GLY A 191 0.55 -20.94 0.06
CA GLY A 191 1.10 -21.24 1.38
C GLY A 191 2.24 -20.32 1.83
N SER A 192 3.06 -20.85 2.76
CA SER A 192 4.21 -20.12 3.29
C SER A 192 5.27 -19.83 2.21
N THR A 193 5.86 -18.64 2.30
CA THR A 193 7.02 -18.26 1.47
C THR A 193 8.23 -19.18 1.68
N ASP A 194 8.31 -19.90 2.82
CA ASP A 194 9.42 -20.84 3.09
C ASP A 194 9.59 -21.92 2.02
N LEU A 195 8.55 -22.19 1.22
CA LEU A 195 8.58 -23.15 0.11
C LEU A 195 9.40 -22.67 -1.09
N ALA A 196 9.42 -21.34 -1.35
CA ALA A 196 9.98 -20.80 -2.60
C ALA A 196 10.72 -19.47 -2.42
N PHE A 197 10.69 -18.85 -1.25
CA PHE A 197 11.24 -17.52 -1.00
C PHE A 197 11.83 -17.42 0.40
N SER A 198 12.94 -18.14 0.63
CA SER A 198 13.59 -18.27 1.94
C SER A 198 14.72 -17.27 2.18
N GLU A 199 14.92 -16.32 1.29
CA GLU A 199 15.98 -15.32 1.38
C GLU A 199 15.70 -14.25 2.45
N ASN A 200 16.76 -13.53 2.86
CA ASN A 200 16.63 -12.29 3.61
C ASN A 200 16.50 -11.11 2.62
N VAL A 201 15.29 -10.59 2.47
CA VAL A 201 15.00 -9.49 1.54
C VAL A 201 15.80 -8.23 1.89
N CYS A 202 15.89 -7.87 3.16
CA CYS A 202 16.67 -6.70 3.60
C CYS A 202 18.13 -6.81 3.21
N ASP A 203 18.75 -7.99 3.35
CA ASP A 203 20.16 -8.18 2.99
C ASP A 203 20.35 -8.13 1.47
N ARG A 204 19.43 -8.68 0.68
CA ARG A 204 19.43 -8.53 -0.78
C ARG A 204 19.36 -7.06 -1.18
N TYR A 205 18.44 -6.28 -0.60
CA TYR A 205 18.30 -4.86 -0.92
C TYR A 205 19.52 -4.03 -0.49
N LYS A 206 20.14 -4.33 0.64
CA LYS A 206 21.46 -3.73 1.02
C LYS A 206 22.53 -4.01 -0.04
N ALA A 207 22.60 -5.26 -0.54
CA ALA A 207 23.55 -5.62 -1.60
C ALA A 207 23.27 -4.89 -2.93
N LEU A 208 22.01 -4.50 -3.19
CA LEU A 208 21.60 -3.67 -4.33
C LEU A 208 21.87 -2.16 -4.11
N GLY A 209 22.40 -1.76 -2.95
CA GLY A 209 22.71 -0.36 -2.66
C GLY A 209 21.59 0.45 -2.02
N TRP A 210 20.60 -0.20 -1.43
CA TRP A 210 19.51 0.42 -0.68
C TRP A 210 19.81 0.52 0.81
N ASP A 211 19.18 1.46 1.50
CA ASP A 211 19.01 1.40 2.95
C ASP A 211 17.77 0.59 3.30
N THR A 212 17.86 -0.17 4.39
CA THR A 212 16.75 -1.02 4.83
C THR A 212 16.42 -0.77 6.28
N PHE A 213 15.13 -0.72 6.56
CA PHE A 213 14.56 -0.51 7.89
C PHE A 213 13.58 -1.64 8.20
N VAL A 214 13.36 -1.92 9.49
CA VAL A 214 12.41 -2.95 9.92
C VAL A 214 11.45 -2.36 10.92
N VAL A 215 10.15 -2.60 10.69
CA VAL A 215 9.06 -2.41 11.63
C VAL A 215 8.69 -3.78 12.17
N HIS A 216 8.75 -3.96 13.49
CA HIS A 216 8.59 -5.27 14.13
C HIS A 216 7.13 -5.65 14.37
N ASP A 217 6.26 -4.64 14.55
CA ASP A 217 4.82 -4.83 14.63
C ASP A 217 4.12 -3.92 13.61
N GLY A 218 3.54 -4.52 12.58
CA GLY A 218 2.80 -3.81 11.53
C GLY A 218 1.54 -3.08 12.03
N ASN A 219 1.18 -3.21 13.31
CA ASN A 219 0.10 -2.43 13.94
C ASN A 219 0.63 -1.24 14.76
N ASP A 220 1.93 -1.13 14.97
CA ASP A 220 2.54 -0.01 15.68
C ASP A 220 2.72 1.19 14.74
N LEU A 221 1.75 2.12 14.79
CA LEU A 221 1.78 3.35 13.97
C LEU A 221 2.97 4.25 14.30
N ASP A 222 3.43 4.27 15.53
CA ASP A 222 4.56 5.10 15.95
C ASP A 222 5.87 4.56 15.37
N GLU A 223 6.08 3.23 15.42
CA GLU A 223 7.24 2.59 14.79
C GLU A 223 7.21 2.77 13.26
N ILE A 224 6.06 2.60 12.61
CA ILE A 224 5.90 2.82 11.17
C ILE A 224 6.28 4.26 10.80
N ASN A 225 5.70 5.26 11.48
CA ASN A 225 6.00 6.67 11.23
C ASN A 225 7.48 6.98 11.44
N ALA A 226 8.08 6.48 12.51
CA ALA A 226 9.50 6.68 12.79
C ALA A 226 10.40 6.13 11.66
N LYS A 227 10.09 4.93 11.14
CA LYS A 227 10.87 4.32 10.06
C LYS A 227 10.70 5.02 8.72
N ILE A 228 9.52 5.58 8.42
CA ILE A 228 9.35 6.42 7.22
C ILE A 228 10.17 7.72 7.36
N GLU A 229 10.19 8.35 8.53
CA GLU A 229 11.01 9.54 8.77
C GLU A 229 12.53 9.24 8.75
N GLU A 230 12.96 8.06 9.19
CA GLU A 230 14.35 7.61 9.02
C GLU A 230 14.69 7.40 7.55
N ALA A 231 13.82 6.76 6.79
CA ALA A 231 13.99 6.51 5.36
C ALA A 231 14.10 7.80 4.54
N LYS A 232 13.35 8.85 4.89
CA LYS A 232 13.44 10.17 4.24
C LYS A 232 14.78 10.88 4.44
N LYS A 233 15.59 10.43 5.39
CA LYS A 233 16.94 11.01 5.66
C LYS A 233 18.06 10.24 4.95
N SER A 234 17.72 9.15 4.28
CA SER A 234 18.67 8.37 3.51
C SER A 234 19.13 9.13 2.25
N ASP A 235 20.37 8.89 1.82
CA ASP A 235 20.93 9.33 0.53
C ASP A 235 20.83 8.23 -0.55
N LYS A 236 19.96 7.24 -0.33
CA LYS A 236 19.73 6.06 -1.16
C LYS A 236 18.26 5.71 -1.16
N PRO A 237 17.80 4.90 -2.13
CA PRO A 237 16.46 4.35 -2.03
C PRO A 237 16.29 3.50 -0.78
N ALA A 238 15.11 3.50 -0.19
CA ALA A 238 14.83 2.86 1.09
C ALA A 238 13.77 1.77 0.97
N LEU A 239 14.04 0.62 1.60
CA LEU A 239 13.06 -0.44 1.82
C LEU A 239 12.72 -0.51 3.31
N ILE A 240 11.46 -0.41 3.64
CA ILE A 240 10.94 -0.59 4.99
C ILE A 240 10.19 -1.92 5.05
N GLU A 241 10.81 -2.94 5.63
CA GLU A 241 10.16 -4.22 5.89
C GLU A 241 9.23 -4.09 7.10
N VAL A 242 7.93 -4.22 6.86
CA VAL A 242 6.91 -4.16 7.90
C VAL A 242 6.42 -5.58 8.17
N LYS A 243 6.66 -6.09 9.37
CA LYS A 243 6.19 -7.42 9.79
C LYS A 243 4.70 -7.37 10.04
N THR A 244 3.95 -8.07 9.21
CA THR A 244 2.48 -8.10 9.27
C THR A 244 1.97 -9.53 9.38
N LYS A 245 0.66 -9.64 9.55
CA LYS A 245 -0.05 -10.90 9.42
C LYS A 245 -1.14 -10.75 8.38
N ILE A 246 -1.10 -11.62 7.38
CA ILE A 246 -2.17 -11.66 6.38
C ILE A 246 -3.50 -11.94 7.05
N GLY A 247 -4.57 -11.23 6.66
CA GLY A 247 -5.87 -11.47 7.24
C GLY A 247 -6.00 -11.09 8.72
N TYR A 248 -5.18 -10.16 9.22
CA TYR A 248 -5.13 -9.76 10.62
C TYR A 248 -6.53 -9.49 11.21
N GLY A 249 -6.79 -10.07 12.39
CA GLY A 249 -8.05 -9.93 13.11
C GLY A 249 -9.20 -10.78 12.57
N SER A 250 -8.99 -11.52 11.49
CA SER A 250 -9.99 -12.48 10.98
C SER A 250 -9.73 -13.89 11.52
N PRO A 251 -10.74 -14.78 11.52
CA PRO A 251 -10.54 -16.20 11.84
C PRO A 251 -9.55 -16.92 10.89
N ARG A 252 -9.20 -16.30 9.77
CA ARG A 252 -8.23 -16.83 8.79
C ARG A 252 -6.85 -16.18 8.89
N GLU A 253 -6.60 -15.42 9.97
CA GLU A 253 -5.31 -14.75 10.19
C GLU A 253 -4.15 -15.73 10.01
N ASP A 254 -3.05 -15.23 9.41
CA ASP A 254 -1.80 -15.96 9.21
C ASP A 254 -1.95 -17.27 8.41
N SER A 255 -2.89 -17.29 7.47
CA SER A 255 -3.11 -18.44 6.59
C SER A 255 -3.31 -18.05 5.13
N ALA A 256 -2.96 -18.95 4.21
CA ALA A 256 -3.19 -18.79 2.78
C ALA A 256 -4.68 -18.58 2.43
N LYS A 257 -5.61 -19.08 3.25
CA LYS A 257 -7.06 -18.90 3.07
C LYS A 257 -7.51 -17.45 3.20
N ALA A 258 -6.70 -16.57 3.82
CA ALA A 258 -6.98 -15.15 3.87
C ALA A 258 -6.60 -14.41 2.58
N HIS A 259 -5.80 -15.02 1.69
CA HIS A 259 -5.16 -14.31 0.59
C HIS A 259 -6.16 -13.76 -0.42
N GLY A 260 -6.94 -14.61 -1.07
CA GLY A 260 -7.66 -14.25 -2.31
C GLY A 260 -9.13 -14.65 -2.36
N GLU A 261 -9.76 -14.95 -1.23
CA GLU A 261 -11.16 -15.32 -1.15
C GLU A 261 -11.93 -14.41 -0.18
N PRO A 262 -13.19 -14.05 -0.46
CA PRO A 262 -14.05 -13.39 0.52
C PRO A 262 -14.07 -14.17 1.82
N LEU A 263 -14.14 -13.47 2.97
CA LEU A 263 -14.14 -14.12 4.28
C LEU A 263 -15.41 -14.95 4.51
N GLY A 264 -16.52 -14.53 3.88
CA GLY A 264 -17.84 -15.06 4.13
C GLY A 264 -18.50 -14.40 5.34
N LYS A 265 -19.81 -14.56 5.44
CA LYS A 265 -20.67 -13.83 6.38
C LYS A 265 -20.24 -13.98 7.84
N GLU A 266 -19.93 -15.20 8.28
CA GLU A 266 -19.56 -15.48 9.67
C GLU A 266 -18.20 -14.90 10.04
N ASP A 267 -17.18 -15.16 9.20
CA ASP A 267 -15.82 -14.65 9.44
C ASP A 267 -15.76 -13.11 9.33
N ARG A 268 -16.53 -12.51 8.41
CA ARG A 268 -16.67 -11.05 8.31
C ARG A 268 -17.25 -10.45 9.61
N LYS A 269 -18.31 -11.07 10.16
CA LYS A 269 -18.92 -10.62 11.41
C LYS A 269 -17.93 -10.71 12.57
N SER A 270 -17.26 -11.86 12.73
CA SER A 270 -16.24 -12.06 13.77
C SER A 270 -15.09 -11.05 13.65
N THR A 271 -14.66 -10.76 12.42
CA THR A 271 -13.61 -9.76 12.13
C THR A 271 -14.06 -8.35 12.55
N ARG A 272 -15.31 -8.00 12.28
CA ARG A 272 -15.88 -6.70 12.66
C ARG A 272 -15.97 -6.56 14.18
N GLU A 273 -16.40 -7.60 14.87
CA GLU A 273 -16.43 -7.67 16.33
C GLU A 273 -15.02 -7.54 16.94
N PHE A 274 -14.02 -8.21 16.36
CA PHE A 274 -12.61 -8.09 16.77
C PHE A 274 -12.13 -6.64 16.71
N PHE A 275 -12.50 -5.92 15.67
CA PHE A 275 -12.13 -4.50 15.51
C PHE A 275 -13.00 -3.54 16.33
N GLY A 276 -14.00 -4.02 17.05
CA GLY A 276 -14.87 -3.20 17.89
C GLY A 276 -15.74 -2.23 17.09
N LEU A 277 -16.12 -2.60 15.86
CA LEU A 277 -16.99 -1.82 15.00
C LEU A 277 -18.43 -2.37 15.01
N PRO A 278 -19.46 -1.53 14.78
CA PRO A 278 -20.84 -1.97 14.69
C PRO A 278 -21.06 -3.02 13.59
N ASP A 279 -22.05 -3.89 13.76
CA ASP A 279 -22.46 -4.88 12.75
C ASP A 279 -23.29 -4.20 11.63
N GLU A 280 -22.62 -3.30 10.90
CA GLU A 280 -23.18 -2.51 9.81
C GLU A 280 -22.20 -2.49 8.65
N ASP A 281 -22.65 -2.86 7.46
CA ASP A 281 -21.83 -2.87 6.25
C ASP A 281 -21.51 -1.44 5.80
N PHE A 282 -20.27 -1.24 5.36
CA PHE A 282 -19.74 0.06 4.93
C PHE A 282 -19.85 1.15 6.02
N TYR A 283 -19.78 0.73 7.29
CA TYR A 283 -19.81 1.66 8.42
C TYR A 283 -18.56 2.56 8.45
N VAL A 284 -18.80 3.85 8.57
CA VAL A 284 -17.76 4.87 8.79
C VAL A 284 -18.24 5.78 9.92
N ALA A 285 -17.49 5.81 11.01
CA ALA A 285 -17.83 6.71 12.12
C ALA A 285 -17.64 8.19 11.74
N GLU A 286 -18.49 9.06 12.26
CA GLU A 286 -18.45 10.50 11.95
C GLU A 286 -17.13 11.18 12.33
N ASP A 287 -16.49 10.71 13.40
CA ASP A 287 -15.20 11.22 13.87
C ASP A 287 -14.00 10.73 13.07
N VAL A 288 -14.19 9.74 12.17
CA VAL A 288 -13.16 9.26 11.24
C VAL A 288 -13.16 10.05 9.93
N LYS A 289 -14.30 10.63 9.55
CA LYS A 289 -14.42 11.55 8.41
C LYS A 289 -13.81 12.91 8.76
#